data_bc1222a185ca5d2d9744e729a9fc2b68
#
_entry.id   bc1222a185ca5d2d9744e729a9fc2b68
#
_cell.length_a   1.000
_cell.length_b   1.000
_cell.length_c   1.000
_cell.angle_alpha   90.00
_cell.angle_beta   90.00
_cell.angle_gamma   90.00
#
_symmetry.space_group_name_H-M   'P 1'
#
loop_
_entity.id
_entity.type
_entity.pdbx_description
1 polymer ?
#
loop_
_entity_poly.entity_id
_entity_poly.type
_entity_poly.pdbx_seq_one_letter_code
_entity_poly.pdbx_strand_id
1 'polypeptide(L)'
;MMELGKKQTLLVVKTVDFGVYLAEDMNADTRHQVLLPAKQVPAGTSAGDKLEVFIYKDSQDRMIATTKEPLLTVGEAGLLKVKQITKIGAFLDWGLEKDLLLPYHEQTTRIFEGQECLVALYVDKSSRLCATMKVYPYLSTETPYKEGDHVKGRVYQISDNFGVFVAVDNKYSALIPAREASGKYRPGTVLDLRVTKIREDGKMNVSDRQEAYLQINEDAENVYQVIEEFAGVLPFDDKASPEVIKREFGLSKNAFKRAIGHLMKEGKVEIRDRRIYLVNK
;
A
#
# COMPACT_ATOMS: atom_id res chain seq x y z
N MET A 1 -15.32 -18.11 -23.54
CA MET A 1 -14.57 -19.18 -22.82
C MET A 1 -14.48 -18.78 -21.36
N MET A 2 -14.90 -19.66 -20.43
CA MET A 2 -14.87 -19.37 -18.99
C MET A 2 -13.48 -18.95 -18.54
N GLU A 3 -13.41 -17.82 -17.83
CA GLU A 3 -12.16 -17.22 -17.36
C GLU A 3 -11.86 -17.62 -15.92
N LEU A 4 -10.71 -18.30 -15.72
CA LEU A 4 -10.22 -18.68 -14.41
C LEU A 4 -9.85 -17.43 -13.58
N GLY A 5 -10.30 -17.37 -12.32
CA GLY A 5 -9.98 -16.28 -11.40
C GLY A 5 -10.78 -15.00 -11.63
N LYS A 6 -11.91 -15.08 -12.34
CA LYS A 6 -12.80 -13.95 -12.58
C LYS A 6 -14.26 -14.28 -12.23
N LYS A 7 -15.01 -13.23 -11.87
CA LYS A 7 -16.47 -13.29 -11.76
C LYS A 7 -17.08 -13.24 -13.15
N GLN A 8 -18.07 -14.06 -13.39
CA GLN A 8 -18.77 -14.12 -14.65
C GLN A 8 -20.19 -14.69 -14.47
N THR A 9 -21.10 -14.31 -15.35
CA THR A 9 -22.47 -14.80 -15.35
C THR A 9 -22.58 -16.02 -16.25
N LEU A 10 -23.00 -17.16 -15.70
CA LEU A 10 -23.16 -18.42 -16.41
C LEU A 10 -24.61 -18.90 -16.33
N LEU A 11 -25.02 -19.72 -17.28
CA LEU A 11 -26.34 -20.38 -17.34
C LEU A 11 -26.29 -21.73 -16.60
N VAL A 12 -27.35 -22.01 -15.85
CA VAL A 12 -27.58 -23.35 -15.28
C VAL A 12 -28.03 -24.28 -16.39
N VAL A 13 -27.18 -25.23 -16.75
CA VAL A 13 -27.47 -26.19 -17.84
C VAL A 13 -28.04 -27.51 -17.34
N LYS A 14 -27.69 -27.92 -16.10
CA LYS A 14 -28.13 -29.21 -15.53
C LYS A 14 -28.11 -29.15 -13.99
N THR A 15 -29.16 -29.68 -13.36
CA THR A 15 -29.22 -29.92 -11.91
C THR A 15 -28.88 -31.37 -11.61
N VAL A 16 -28.08 -31.61 -10.56
CA VAL A 16 -27.68 -32.91 -10.05
C VAL A 16 -27.73 -32.92 -8.52
N ASP A 17 -27.66 -34.07 -7.86
CA ASP A 17 -27.79 -34.21 -6.40
C ASP A 17 -26.73 -33.39 -5.61
N PHE A 18 -25.53 -33.24 -6.21
CA PHE A 18 -24.40 -32.54 -5.56
C PHE A 18 -24.21 -31.10 -6.05
N GLY A 19 -25.14 -30.53 -6.86
CA GLY A 19 -25.09 -29.14 -7.29
C GLY A 19 -25.75 -28.87 -8.63
N VAL A 20 -25.26 -27.81 -9.30
CA VAL A 20 -25.68 -27.51 -10.69
C VAL A 20 -24.45 -27.31 -11.57
N TYR A 21 -24.56 -27.75 -12.82
CA TYR A 21 -23.57 -27.45 -13.84
C TYR A 21 -23.92 -26.13 -14.53
N LEU A 22 -22.90 -25.31 -14.69
CA LEU A 22 -23.00 -23.99 -15.31
C LEU A 22 -22.17 -23.94 -16.59
N ALA A 23 -22.62 -23.17 -17.57
CA ALA A 23 -21.90 -22.92 -18.81
C ALA A 23 -22.24 -21.56 -19.40
N GLU A 24 -21.50 -21.13 -20.42
CA GLU A 24 -21.80 -19.92 -21.20
C GLU A 24 -23.01 -20.10 -22.11
N ASP A 25 -23.27 -21.33 -22.56
CA ASP A 25 -24.37 -21.67 -23.45
C ASP A 25 -25.07 -22.95 -22.95
N MET A 26 -26.40 -23.03 -23.13
CA MET A 26 -27.22 -24.19 -22.74
C MET A 26 -26.84 -25.49 -23.47
N ASN A 27 -26.25 -25.38 -24.68
CA ASN A 27 -25.81 -26.55 -25.49
C ASN A 27 -24.32 -26.88 -25.31
N ALA A 28 -23.64 -26.24 -24.34
CA ALA A 28 -22.22 -26.48 -24.07
C ALA A 28 -21.97 -27.97 -23.76
N ASP A 29 -20.93 -28.53 -24.38
CA ASP A 29 -20.51 -29.91 -24.07
C ASP A 29 -20.00 -30.02 -22.61
N THR A 30 -19.90 -31.25 -22.09
CA THR A 30 -19.52 -31.49 -20.69
C THR A 30 -18.14 -30.95 -20.31
N ARG A 31 -17.23 -30.74 -21.28
CA ARG A 31 -15.90 -30.18 -21.06
C ARG A 31 -15.91 -28.67 -20.82
N HIS A 32 -16.99 -28.01 -21.27
CA HIS A 32 -17.23 -26.59 -21.11
C HIS A 32 -18.26 -26.26 -20.00
N GLN A 33 -18.51 -27.23 -19.12
CA GLN A 33 -19.38 -27.08 -17.97
C GLN A 33 -18.55 -27.04 -16.70
N VAL A 34 -18.97 -26.21 -15.70
CA VAL A 34 -18.35 -26.11 -14.40
C VAL A 34 -19.38 -26.37 -13.30
N LEU A 35 -18.99 -27.13 -12.29
CA LEU A 35 -19.86 -27.44 -11.16
C LEU A 35 -19.94 -26.26 -10.15
N LEU A 36 -21.16 -25.88 -9.78
CA LEU A 36 -21.43 -25.10 -8.56
C LEU A 36 -21.96 -26.09 -7.51
N PRO A 37 -21.29 -26.28 -6.36
CA PRO A 37 -21.70 -27.21 -5.31
C PRO A 37 -23.08 -26.90 -4.73
N ALA A 38 -23.87 -27.93 -4.38
CA ALA A 38 -25.24 -27.79 -3.90
C ALA A 38 -25.42 -26.82 -2.73
N LYS A 39 -24.44 -26.77 -1.81
CA LYS A 39 -24.44 -25.86 -0.66
C LYS A 39 -24.40 -24.36 -1.03
N GLN A 40 -24.06 -24.05 -2.28
CA GLN A 40 -23.89 -22.68 -2.79
C GLN A 40 -24.93 -22.34 -3.86
N VAL A 41 -25.80 -23.28 -4.23
CA VAL A 41 -26.86 -23.05 -5.20
C VAL A 41 -27.99 -22.26 -4.50
N PRO A 42 -28.41 -21.09 -5.03
CA PRO A 42 -29.54 -20.35 -4.50
C PRO A 42 -30.83 -21.18 -4.54
N ALA A 43 -31.69 -21.01 -3.53
CA ALA A 43 -32.99 -21.70 -3.49
C ALA A 43 -33.84 -21.32 -4.70
N GLY A 44 -34.51 -22.31 -5.31
CA GLY A 44 -35.38 -22.11 -6.48
C GLY A 44 -34.62 -22.06 -7.83
N THR A 45 -33.32 -22.28 -7.85
CA THR A 45 -32.53 -22.32 -9.10
C THR A 45 -33.00 -23.47 -10.00
N SER A 46 -33.21 -23.14 -11.26
CA SER A 46 -33.67 -24.04 -12.33
C SER A 46 -32.76 -23.97 -13.55
N ALA A 47 -32.83 -25.01 -14.41
CA ALA A 47 -32.13 -24.98 -15.71
C ALA A 47 -32.59 -23.76 -16.54
N GLY A 48 -31.65 -23.04 -17.14
CA GLY A 48 -31.86 -21.79 -17.85
C GLY A 48 -31.63 -20.52 -17.03
N ASP A 49 -31.57 -20.61 -15.71
CA ASP A 49 -31.27 -19.44 -14.86
C ASP A 49 -29.83 -18.97 -15.04
N LYS A 50 -29.62 -17.66 -14.83
CA LYS A 50 -28.30 -17.03 -14.85
C LYS A 50 -27.79 -16.83 -13.42
N LEU A 51 -26.59 -17.32 -13.17
CA LEU A 51 -25.91 -17.14 -11.89
C LEU A 51 -24.59 -16.41 -12.08
N GLU A 52 -24.35 -15.40 -11.24
CA GLU A 52 -23.02 -14.77 -11.14
C GLU A 52 -22.16 -15.62 -10.21
N VAL A 53 -21.03 -16.09 -10.71
CA VAL A 53 -20.12 -16.99 -10.01
C VAL A 53 -18.67 -16.59 -10.26
N PHE A 54 -17.81 -16.96 -9.31
CA PHE A 54 -16.36 -16.91 -9.46
C PHE A 54 -15.85 -18.29 -9.83
N ILE A 55 -14.91 -18.36 -10.79
CA ILE A 55 -14.33 -19.63 -11.26
C ILE A 55 -12.92 -19.80 -10.69
N TYR A 56 -12.69 -20.91 -10.01
CA TYR A 56 -11.38 -21.27 -9.47
C TYR A 56 -11.12 -22.76 -9.61
N LYS A 57 -10.00 -23.26 -9.10
CA LYS A 57 -9.68 -24.70 -9.09
C LYS A 57 -9.77 -25.28 -7.69
N ASP A 58 -10.45 -26.41 -7.56
CA ASP A 58 -10.55 -27.17 -6.31
C ASP A 58 -9.21 -27.86 -5.94
N SER A 59 -9.20 -28.60 -4.83
CA SER A 59 -8.01 -29.33 -4.35
C SER A 59 -7.51 -30.42 -5.28
N GLN A 60 -8.33 -30.84 -6.27
CA GLN A 60 -7.98 -31.82 -7.30
C GLN A 60 -7.64 -31.15 -8.65
N ASP A 61 -7.41 -29.84 -8.65
CA ASP A 61 -7.08 -29.01 -9.84
C ASP A 61 -8.20 -28.97 -10.90
N ARG A 62 -9.45 -29.31 -10.54
CA ARG A 62 -10.61 -29.21 -11.42
C ARG A 62 -11.22 -27.83 -11.33
N MET A 63 -11.68 -27.27 -12.44
CA MET A 63 -12.44 -26.04 -12.46
C MET A 63 -13.75 -26.21 -11.67
N ILE A 64 -14.05 -25.27 -10.79
CA ILE A 64 -15.24 -25.23 -9.94
C ILE A 64 -15.74 -23.80 -9.83
N ALA A 65 -17.05 -23.64 -9.75
CA ALA A 65 -17.71 -22.36 -9.53
C ALA A 65 -18.02 -22.16 -8.04
N THR A 66 -18.05 -20.90 -7.62
CA THR A 66 -18.51 -20.49 -6.28
C THR A 66 -19.31 -19.20 -6.36
N THR A 67 -20.35 -19.09 -5.51
CA THR A 67 -21.05 -17.83 -5.25
C THR A 67 -20.41 -17.02 -4.14
N LYS A 68 -19.40 -17.57 -3.44
CA LYS A 68 -18.61 -16.82 -2.47
C LYS A 68 -17.75 -15.79 -3.16
N GLU A 69 -17.65 -14.60 -2.58
CA GLU A 69 -16.77 -13.55 -3.07
C GLU A 69 -15.34 -13.78 -2.58
N PRO A 70 -14.36 -13.93 -3.49
CA PRO A 70 -12.95 -13.91 -3.10
C PRO A 70 -12.54 -12.47 -2.75
N LEU A 71 -11.53 -12.33 -1.91
CA LEU A 71 -10.96 -11.01 -1.56
C LEU A 71 -10.21 -10.34 -2.73
N LEU A 72 -9.78 -11.12 -3.73
CA LEU A 72 -9.09 -10.65 -4.94
C LEU A 72 -9.51 -11.47 -6.15
N THR A 73 -9.57 -10.81 -7.30
CA THR A 73 -9.69 -11.46 -8.62
C THR A 73 -8.38 -11.33 -9.42
N VAL A 74 -8.25 -12.08 -10.51
CA VAL A 74 -7.02 -12.05 -11.34
C VAL A 74 -6.77 -10.64 -11.88
N GLY A 75 -5.55 -10.14 -11.63
CA GLY A 75 -5.13 -8.79 -11.99
C GLY A 75 -5.27 -7.75 -10.89
N GLU A 76 -5.91 -8.09 -9.77
CA GLU A 76 -6.05 -7.20 -8.62
C GLU A 76 -4.94 -7.41 -7.58
N ALA A 77 -4.60 -6.32 -6.89
CA ALA A 77 -3.70 -6.32 -5.74
C ALA A 77 -4.45 -5.94 -4.46
N GLY A 78 -4.10 -6.59 -3.34
CA GLY A 78 -4.69 -6.32 -2.04
C GLY A 78 -4.00 -7.06 -0.91
N LEU A 79 -4.48 -6.87 0.31
CA LEU A 79 -3.95 -7.51 1.50
C LEU A 79 -4.59 -8.88 1.70
N LEU A 80 -3.75 -9.89 1.88
CA LEU A 80 -4.17 -11.22 2.29
C LEU A 80 -3.39 -11.68 3.51
N LYS A 81 -4.06 -12.44 4.38
CA LYS A 81 -3.46 -12.98 5.61
C LYS A 81 -2.76 -14.31 5.34
N VAL A 82 -1.55 -14.46 5.85
CA VAL A 82 -0.80 -15.74 5.80
C VAL A 82 -1.41 -16.70 6.82
N LYS A 83 -1.94 -17.82 6.34
CA LYS A 83 -2.48 -18.90 7.19
C LYS A 83 -1.40 -19.90 7.59
N GLN A 84 -0.57 -20.30 6.65
CA GLN A 84 0.43 -21.36 6.86
C GLN A 84 1.65 -21.15 5.96
N ILE A 85 2.81 -21.50 6.47
CA ILE A 85 4.06 -21.57 5.70
C ILE A 85 4.46 -23.04 5.52
N THR A 86 4.77 -23.42 4.28
CA THR A 86 5.10 -24.80 3.90
C THR A 86 6.41 -24.86 3.11
N LYS A 87 6.82 -26.06 2.67
CA LYS A 87 8.04 -26.23 1.85
C LYS A 87 7.97 -25.61 0.46
N ILE A 88 6.78 -25.32 -0.06
CA ILE A 88 6.59 -24.77 -1.43
C ILE A 88 6.26 -23.27 -1.45
N GLY A 89 5.95 -22.69 -0.31
CA GLY A 89 5.56 -21.28 -0.15
C GLY A 89 4.60 -21.09 1.01
N ALA A 90 3.94 -19.95 1.02
CA ALA A 90 2.89 -19.63 1.99
C ALA A 90 1.50 -19.85 1.40
N PHE A 91 0.55 -20.25 2.22
CA PHE A 91 -0.86 -20.30 1.91
C PHE A 91 -1.57 -19.10 2.55
N LEU A 92 -2.35 -18.39 1.73
CA LEU A 92 -3.02 -17.16 2.09
C LEU A 92 -4.53 -17.36 2.14
N ASP A 93 -5.16 -16.71 3.13
CA ASP A 93 -6.62 -16.61 3.19
C ASP A 93 -7.10 -15.57 2.18
N TRP A 94 -7.87 -15.98 1.21
CA TRP A 94 -8.47 -15.10 0.20
C TRP A 94 -10.00 -15.22 0.13
N GLY A 95 -10.62 -15.78 1.19
CA GLY A 95 -12.07 -15.87 1.37
C GLY A 95 -12.70 -17.14 0.79
N LEU A 96 -11.94 -18.01 0.11
CA LEU A 96 -12.44 -19.28 -0.43
C LEU A 96 -11.95 -20.47 0.38
N GLU A 97 -12.56 -21.67 0.11
CA GLU A 97 -12.22 -22.90 0.86
C GLU A 97 -10.80 -23.38 0.63
N LYS A 98 -10.31 -23.26 -0.61
CA LYS A 98 -8.91 -23.58 -0.94
C LYS A 98 -8.07 -22.33 -0.78
N ASP A 99 -7.09 -22.38 0.12
CA ASP A 99 -6.17 -21.28 0.34
C ASP A 99 -5.31 -21.00 -0.91
N LEU A 100 -4.94 -19.73 -1.09
CA LEU A 100 -4.17 -19.25 -2.23
C LEU A 100 -2.67 -19.45 -1.98
N LEU A 101 -1.97 -20.11 -2.88
CA LEU A 101 -0.52 -20.31 -2.80
C LEU A 101 0.23 -19.05 -3.20
N LEU A 102 1.17 -18.62 -2.35
CA LEU A 102 2.22 -17.64 -2.63
C LEU A 102 3.57 -18.37 -2.67
N PRO A 103 4.06 -18.75 -3.86
CA PRO A 103 5.32 -19.49 -4.00
C PRO A 103 6.52 -18.69 -3.50
N TYR A 104 7.58 -19.37 -3.03
CA TYR A 104 8.78 -18.66 -2.52
C TYR A 104 9.43 -17.72 -3.53
N HIS A 105 9.48 -18.09 -4.82
CA HIS A 105 10.06 -17.24 -5.86
C HIS A 105 9.23 -15.98 -6.20
N GLU A 106 7.99 -15.93 -5.69
CA GLU A 106 7.11 -14.75 -5.79
C GLU A 106 7.13 -13.87 -4.54
N GLN A 107 7.83 -14.29 -3.48
CA GLN A 107 8.00 -13.50 -2.26
C GLN A 107 9.17 -12.52 -2.41
N THR A 108 8.94 -11.25 -2.12
CA THR A 108 9.97 -10.19 -2.16
C THR A 108 10.61 -9.93 -0.80
N THR A 109 10.02 -10.45 0.27
CA THR A 109 10.54 -10.37 1.65
C THR A 109 10.08 -11.59 2.43
N ARG A 110 10.74 -11.84 3.57
CA ARG A 110 10.32 -12.89 4.50
C ARG A 110 8.98 -12.52 5.13
N ILE A 111 8.08 -13.49 5.19
CA ILE A 111 6.74 -13.37 5.79
C ILE A 111 6.55 -14.41 6.89
N PHE A 112 5.56 -14.19 7.75
CA PHE A 112 5.26 -15.03 8.91
C PHE A 112 3.77 -15.36 8.96
N GLU A 113 3.42 -16.48 9.59
CA GLU A 113 2.02 -16.87 9.81
C GLU A 113 1.28 -15.80 10.62
N GLY A 114 0.04 -15.53 10.25
CA GLY A 114 -0.80 -14.49 10.83
C GLY A 114 -0.55 -13.08 10.30
N GLN A 115 0.56 -12.84 9.57
CA GLN A 115 0.87 -11.54 8.98
C GLN A 115 -0.01 -11.27 7.75
N GLU A 116 -0.39 -10.00 7.54
CA GLU A 116 -0.94 -9.54 6.27
C GLU A 116 0.18 -9.14 5.31
N CYS A 117 0.07 -9.55 4.08
CA CYS A 117 0.99 -9.15 3.01
C CYS A 117 0.23 -8.62 1.79
N LEU A 118 0.82 -7.61 1.16
CA LEU A 118 0.30 -7.07 -0.10
C LEU A 118 0.71 -8.01 -1.23
N VAL A 119 -0.28 -8.54 -1.93
CA VAL A 119 -0.10 -9.48 -3.04
C VAL A 119 -1.04 -9.15 -4.18
N ALA A 120 -0.73 -9.66 -5.36
CA ALA A 120 -1.64 -9.69 -6.49
C ALA A 120 -1.98 -11.14 -6.87
N LEU A 121 -3.19 -11.33 -7.40
CA LEU A 121 -3.63 -12.62 -7.92
C LEU A 121 -3.27 -12.74 -9.39
N TYR A 122 -2.64 -13.85 -9.76
CA TYR A 122 -2.30 -14.15 -11.16
C TYR A 122 -2.50 -15.63 -11.50
N VAL A 123 -2.53 -15.93 -12.78
CA VAL A 123 -2.54 -17.30 -13.28
C VAL A 123 -1.11 -17.70 -13.67
N ASP A 124 -0.58 -18.75 -13.08
CA ASP A 124 0.76 -19.25 -13.39
C ASP A 124 0.81 -20.01 -14.75
N LYS A 125 2.02 -20.39 -15.16
CA LYS A 125 2.24 -21.16 -16.41
C LYS A 125 1.57 -22.54 -16.43
N SER A 126 1.18 -23.05 -15.27
CA SER A 126 0.46 -24.32 -15.10
C SER A 126 -1.06 -24.12 -15.02
N SER A 127 -1.56 -22.93 -15.39
CA SER A 127 -2.96 -22.54 -15.29
C SER A 127 -3.53 -22.69 -13.87
N ARG A 128 -2.76 -22.31 -12.85
CA ARG A 128 -3.19 -22.27 -11.44
C ARG A 128 -3.25 -20.83 -10.96
N LEU A 129 -4.21 -20.56 -10.07
CA LEU A 129 -4.28 -19.29 -9.36
C LEU A 129 -3.19 -19.28 -8.29
N CYS A 130 -2.35 -18.24 -8.33
CA CYS A 130 -1.27 -18.01 -7.38
C CYS A 130 -1.20 -16.54 -6.98
N ALA A 131 -0.64 -16.27 -5.80
CA ALA A 131 -0.32 -14.92 -5.36
C ALA A 131 1.12 -14.54 -5.72
N THR A 132 1.37 -13.26 -5.93
CA THR A 132 2.71 -12.68 -6.06
C THR A 132 2.85 -11.42 -5.21
N MET A 133 3.99 -11.23 -4.55
CA MET A 133 4.36 -9.97 -3.89
C MET A 133 4.98 -8.95 -4.85
N LYS A 134 5.22 -9.32 -6.10
CA LYS A 134 5.72 -8.44 -7.17
C LYS A 134 4.56 -7.61 -7.73
N VAL A 135 3.98 -6.75 -6.88
CA VAL A 135 2.70 -6.06 -7.14
C VAL A 135 2.78 -4.90 -8.13
N TYR A 136 3.98 -4.41 -8.47
CA TYR A 136 4.16 -3.24 -9.32
C TYR A 136 3.29 -3.22 -10.60
N PRO A 137 3.17 -4.33 -11.38
CA PRO A 137 2.36 -4.33 -12.61
C PRO A 137 0.85 -4.31 -12.38
N TYR A 138 0.41 -4.56 -11.14
CA TYR A 138 -1.00 -4.70 -10.76
C TYR A 138 -1.57 -3.46 -10.07
N LEU A 139 -0.70 -2.50 -9.73
CA LEU A 139 -1.15 -1.26 -9.10
C LEU A 139 -1.67 -0.29 -10.14
N SER A 140 -2.81 0.32 -9.85
CA SER A 140 -3.45 1.32 -10.71
C SER A 140 -2.62 2.59 -10.78
N THR A 141 -2.61 3.20 -11.97
CA THR A 141 -2.10 4.55 -12.22
C THR A 141 -3.23 5.58 -12.31
N GLU A 142 -4.49 5.15 -12.30
CA GLU A 142 -5.66 6.03 -12.26
C GLU A 142 -5.98 6.35 -10.80
N THR A 143 -5.34 7.39 -10.27
CA THR A 143 -5.50 7.81 -8.88
C THR A 143 -6.56 8.91 -8.73
N PRO A 144 -7.38 8.90 -7.65
CA PRO A 144 -8.29 10.01 -7.34
C PRO A 144 -7.57 11.18 -6.65
N TYR A 145 -6.31 11.00 -6.24
CA TYR A 145 -5.54 11.95 -5.46
C TYR A 145 -4.95 13.08 -6.31
N LYS A 146 -4.65 14.21 -5.66
CA LYS A 146 -4.02 15.42 -6.23
C LYS A 146 -2.74 15.76 -5.49
N GLU A 147 -1.93 16.63 -6.08
CA GLU A 147 -0.76 17.21 -5.41
C GLU A 147 -1.19 17.95 -4.13
N GLY A 148 -0.49 17.68 -3.04
CA GLY A 148 -0.79 18.19 -1.70
C GLY A 148 -1.61 17.24 -0.82
N ASP A 149 -2.32 16.26 -1.38
CA ASP A 149 -3.14 15.34 -0.61
C ASP A 149 -2.29 14.47 0.33
N HIS A 150 -2.84 14.20 1.52
CA HIS A 150 -2.28 13.27 2.49
C HIS A 150 -2.85 11.88 2.28
N VAL A 151 -1.97 10.89 2.19
CA VAL A 151 -2.34 9.50 1.86
C VAL A 151 -1.59 8.51 2.74
N LYS A 152 -2.17 7.33 2.95
CA LYS A 152 -1.47 6.20 3.56
C LYS A 152 -0.93 5.28 2.48
N GLY A 153 0.35 4.95 2.58
CA GLY A 153 0.99 4.10 1.60
C GLY A 153 1.81 2.99 2.24
N ARG A 154 1.71 1.78 1.68
CA ARG A 154 2.47 0.62 2.13
C ARG A 154 3.71 0.44 1.28
N VAL A 155 4.87 0.40 1.92
CA VAL A 155 6.14 0.07 1.24
C VAL A 155 6.10 -1.39 0.79
N TYR A 156 6.37 -1.65 -0.50
CA TYR A 156 6.44 -3.02 -1.01
C TYR A 156 7.80 -3.37 -1.64
N GLN A 157 8.58 -2.37 -2.05
CA GLN A 157 9.92 -2.57 -2.61
C GLN A 157 10.81 -1.36 -2.34
N ILE A 158 12.11 -1.59 -2.17
CA ILE A 158 13.13 -0.56 -2.00
C ILE A 158 14.17 -0.74 -3.09
N SER A 159 14.61 0.35 -3.70
CA SER A 159 15.64 0.38 -4.73
C SER A 159 16.58 1.55 -4.49
N ASP A 160 17.87 1.27 -4.47
CA ASP A 160 18.90 2.30 -4.28
C ASP A 160 18.88 3.36 -5.39
N ASN A 161 18.52 2.95 -6.61
CA ASN A 161 18.50 3.83 -7.77
C ASN A 161 17.22 4.67 -7.89
N PHE A 162 16.07 4.08 -7.57
CA PHE A 162 14.75 4.71 -7.79
C PHE A 162 14.17 5.31 -6.52
N GLY A 163 14.41 4.70 -5.37
CA GLY A 163 13.83 5.06 -4.09
C GLY A 163 12.88 3.99 -3.54
N VAL A 164 11.82 4.40 -2.84
CA VAL A 164 10.93 3.52 -2.12
C VAL A 164 9.60 3.41 -2.85
N PHE A 165 9.28 2.22 -3.33
CA PHE A 165 8.03 1.93 -4.00
C PHE A 165 6.92 1.70 -2.98
N VAL A 166 5.81 2.38 -3.17
CA VAL A 166 4.70 2.44 -2.23
C VAL A 166 3.39 2.16 -2.95
N ALA A 167 2.53 1.37 -2.34
CA ALA A 167 1.14 1.18 -2.76
C ALA A 167 0.24 2.05 -1.86
N VAL A 168 -0.25 3.15 -2.39
CA VAL A 168 -1.25 4.01 -1.71
C VAL A 168 -2.57 3.28 -1.71
N ASP A 169 -3.22 3.18 -0.52
CA ASP A 169 -4.44 2.40 -0.27
C ASP A 169 -4.33 0.93 -0.72
N ASN A 170 -3.11 0.39 -0.79
CA ASN A 170 -2.80 -0.92 -1.36
C ASN A 170 -3.23 -1.10 -2.83
N LYS A 171 -3.52 -0.04 -3.54
CA LYS A 171 -4.11 -0.02 -4.88
C LYS A 171 -3.35 0.84 -5.88
N TYR A 172 -2.88 2.01 -5.49
CA TYR A 172 -2.32 3.00 -6.42
C TYR A 172 -0.80 3.03 -6.37
N SER A 173 -0.18 3.12 -7.55
CA SER A 173 1.28 3.13 -7.70
C SER A 173 1.88 4.47 -7.27
N ALA A 174 2.80 4.45 -6.30
CA ALA A 174 3.51 5.62 -5.84
C ALA A 174 5.00 5.33 -5.58
N LEU A 175 5.81 6.38 -5.56
CA LEU A 175 7.25 6.33 -5.34
C LEU A 175 7.67 7.49 -4.42
N ILE A 176 8.46 7.18 -3.38
CA ILE A 176 9.30 8.18 -2.71
C ILE A 176 10.62 8.20 -3.50
N PRO A 177 10.95 9.27 -4.24
CA PRO A 177 12.18 9.34 -5.02
C PRO A 177 13.43 9.17 -4.13
N ALA A 178 14.49 8.52 -4.64
CA ALA A 178 15.70 8.24 -3.87
C ALA A 178 16.31 9.48 -3.19
N ARG A 179 16.27 10.65 -3.86
CA ARG A 179 16.75 11.94 -3.31
C ARG A 179 15.92 12.45 -2.11
N GLU A 180 14.69 11.99 -1.97
CA GLU A 180 13.75 12.39 -0.92
C GLU A 180 13.65 11.33 0.18
N ALA A 181 14.05 10.10 -0.12
CA ALA A 181 14.04 8.99 0.81
C ALA A 181 15.10 9.19 1.90
N SER A 182 14.69 9.60 3.10
CA SER A 182 15.58 9.90 4.24
C SER A 182 15.40 8.94 5.41
N GLY A 183 14.33 8.17 5.41
CA GLY A 183 13.97 7.25 6.48
C GLY A 183 14.59 5.85 6.35
N LYS A 184 14.42 5.04 7.41
CA LYS A 184 14.69 3.60 7.37
C LYS A 184 13.41 2.86 7.00
N TYR A 185 13.27 2.52 5.73
CA TYR A 185 12.09 1.85 5.22
C TYR A 185 12.23 0.34 5.29
N ARG A 186 11.10 -0.35 5.43
CA ARG A 186 11.02 -1.82 5.35
C ARG A 186 9.76 -2.21 4.58
N PRO A 187 9.82 -3.23 3.71
CA PRO A 187 8.61 -3.76 3.06
C PRO A 187 7.56 -4.16 4.10
N GLY A 188 6.30 -3.83 3.82
CA GLY A 188 5.17 -4.03 4.72
C GLY A 188 4.84 -2.84 5.62
N THR A 189 5.77 -1.89 5.87
CA THR A 189 5.50 -0.69 6.68
C THR A 189 4.50 0.22 5.99
N VAL A 190 3.53 0.73 6.74
CA VAL A 190 2.61 1.77 6.31
C VAL A 190 3.14 3.13 6.76
N LEU A 191 3.17 4.07 5.84
CA LEU A 191 3.65 5.44 6.04
C LEU A 191 2.52 6.43 5.80
N ASP A 192 2.51 7.52 6.58
CA ASP A 192 1.73 8.71 6.26
C ASP A 192 2.56 9.56 5.29
N LEU A 193 1.99 9.84 4.13
CA LEU A 193 2.69 10.42 2.99
C LEU A 193 1.90 11.60 2.44
N ARG A 194 2.59 12.52 1.78
CA ARG A 194 1.98 13.58 1.00
C ARG A 194 2.29 13.39 -0.49
N VAL A 195 1.29 13.56 -1.34
CA VAL A 195 1.45 13.55 -2.79
C VAL A 195 2.20 14.81 -3.21
N THR A 196 3.39 14.64 -3.80
CA THR A 196 4.23 15.78 -4.24
C THR A 196 4.08 16.06 -5.72
N LYS A 197 3.70 15.05 -6.51
CA LYS A 197 3.49 15.19 -7.95
C LYS A 197 2.69 14.02 -8.51
N ILE A 198 1.78 14.30 -9.42
CA ILE A 198 1.20 13.29 -10.33
C ILE A 198 2.02 13.33 -11.63
N ARG A 199 2.57 12.17 -12.00
CA ARG A 199 3.40 12.03 -13.20
C ARG A 199 2.50 11.88 -14.45
N GLU A 200 3.07 12.08 -15.64
CA GLU A 200 2.35 11.91 -16.92
C GLU A 200 1.83 10.49 -17.13
N ASP A 201 2.50 9.48 -16.56
CA ASP A 201 2.08 8.07 -16.57
C ASP A 201 1.04 7.74 -15.48
N GLY A 202 0.50 8.74 -14.78
CA GLY A 202 -0.53 8.62 -13.74
C GLY A 202 0.01 8.16 -12.39
N LYS A 203 1.28 7.76 -12.27
CA LYS A 203 1.89 7.36 -10.99
C LYS A 203 2.17 8.57 -10.12
N MET A 204 2.11 8.38 -8.81
CA MET A 204 2.36 9.44 -7.84
C MET A 204 3.83 9.46 -7.39
N ASN A 205 4.41 10.66 -7.29
CA ASN A 205 5.52 10.87 -6.37
C ASN A 205 4.95 11.28 -5.02
N VAL A 206 5.48 10.69 -3.95
CA VAL A 206 5.05 10.97 -2.58
C VAL A 206 6.27 11.24 -1.70
N SER A 207 6.07 11.91 -0.57
CA SER A 207 7.10 12.21 0.42
C SER A 207 6.59 11.92 1.82
N ASP A 208 7.44 11.39 2.68
CA ASP A 208 7.23 11.24 4.12
C ASP A 208 7.77 12.43 4.92
N ARG A 209 8.35 13.42 4.22
CA ARG A 209 8.80 14.66 4.84
C ARG A 209 7.61 15.58 5.07
N GLN A 210 7.53 16.12 6.27
CA GLN A 210 6.63 17.23 6.55
C GLN A 210 6.93 18.40 5.59
N GLU A 211 5.93 19.21 5.30
CA GLU A 211 6.15 20.42 4.51
C GLU A 211 7.25 21.24 5.17
N ALA A 212 8.16 21.77 4.35
CA ALA A 212 9.26 22.60 4.87
C ALA A 212 8.75 23.76 5.78
N TYR A 213 7.53 24.21 5.55
CA TYR A 213 6.85 25.20 6.37
C TYR A 213 6.43 24.67 7.75
N LEU A 214 5.84 23.44 7.81
CA LEU A 214 5.45 22.82 9.09
C LEU A 214 6.69 22.49 9.92
N GLN A 215 7.73 21.95 9.28
CA GLN A 215 9.00 21.69 9.95
C GLN A 215 9.66 22.98 10.44
N ILE A 216 9.58 24.10 9.68
CA ILE A 216 10.08 25.40 10.13
C ILE A 216 9.31 25.90 11.34
N ASN A 217 7.99 25.70 11.40
CA ASN A 217 7.18 26.11 12.55
C ASN A 217 7.53 25.30 13.81
N GLU A 218 7.67 23.97 13.69
CA GLU A 218 8.09 23.10 14.80
C GLU A 218 9.51 23.44 15.28
N ASP A 219 10.45 23.61 14.36
CA ASP A 219 11.82 24.04 14.67
C ASP A 219 11.84 25.43 15.33
N ALA A 220 10.98 26.36 14.87
CA ALA A 220 10.87 27.70 15.41
C ALA A 220 10.28 27.69 16.83
N GLU A 221 9.25 26.88 17.08
CA GLU A 221 8.66 26.74 18.41
C GLU A 221 9.66 26.15 19.41
N ASN A 222 10.39 25.09 19.02
CA ASN A 222 11.46 24.51 19.82
C ASN A 222 12.55 25.56 20.14
N VAL A 223 13.00 26.32 19.12
CA VAL A 223 14.01 27.36 19.33
C VAL A 223 13.46 28.46 20.25
N TYR A 224 12.20 28.87 20.11
CA TYR A 224 11.58 29.89 20.96
C TYR A 224 11.54 29.46 22.43
N GLN A 225 11.10 28.23 22.72
CA GLN A 225 11.07 27.64 24.08
C GLN A 225 12.47 27.62 24.71
N VAL A 226 13.48 27.19 23.97
CA VAL A 226 14.86 27.18 24.48
C VAL A 226 15.34 28.61 24.77
N ILE A 227 15.00 29.65 23.96
CA ILE A 227 15.35 31.02 24.24
C ILE A 227 14.68 31.50 25.54
N GLU A 228 13.44 31.10 25.81
CA GLU A 228 12.74 31.38 27.09
C GLU A 228 13.48 30.77 28.28
N GLU A 229 13.94 29.52 28.18
CA GLU A 229 14.75 28.83 29.21
C GLU A 229 16.08 29.53 29.48
N PHE A 230 16.66 30.20 28.46
CA PHE A 230 17.84 31.08 28.61
C PHE A 230 17.51 32.51 29.07
N ALA A 231 16.38 32.67 29.78
CA ALA A 231 15.91 33.99 30.28
C ALA A 231 15.73 35.02 29.16
N GLY A 232 15.36 34.58 27.95
CA GLY A 232 15.04 35.43 26.81
C GLY A 232 16.24 35.89 25.99
N VAL A 233 17.45 35.38 26.26
CA VAL A 233 18.67 35.81 25.54
C VAL A 233 19.60 34.62 25.29
N LEU A 234 19.87 34.32 24.03
CA LEU A 234 20.95 33.41 23.70
C LEU A 234 22.30 34.13 23.64
N PRO A 235 23.38 33.53 24.19
CA PRO A 235 24.71 34.14 24.21
C PRO A 235 25.44 34.08 22.83
N PHE A 236 24.73 33.77 21.75
CA PHE A 236 25.22 33.64 20.37
C PHE A 236 24.15 34.02 19.34
N ASP A 237 24.57 34.21 18.10
CA ASP A 237 23.70 34.56 16.97
C ASP A 237 23.46 33.31 16.05
N ASP A 238 22.86 33.56 14.88
CA ASP A 238 22.58 32.55 13.84
C ASP A 238 23.85 31.95 13.20
N LYS A 239 25.07 32.48 13.56
CA LYS A 239 26.37 31.99 13.08
C LYS A 239 27.05 31.03 14.05
N ALA A 240 26.42 30.70 15.17
CA ALA A 240 26.95 29.72 16.13
C ALA A 240 27.43 28.42 15.46
N SER A 241 28.36 27.72 16.14
CA SER A 241 28.92 26.47 15.59
C SER A 241 27.87 25.36 15.49
N PRO A 242 28.00 24.42 14.53
CA PRO A 242 27.07 23.30 14.40
C PRO A 242 26.95 22.46 15.68
N GLU A 243 28.04 22.32 16.44
CA GLU A 243 28.10 21.53 17.68
C GLU A 243 27.22 22.17 18.77
N VAL A 244 27.30 23.51 18.94
CA VAL A 244 26.48 24.26 19.89
C VAL A 244 25.01 24.15 19.51
N ILE A 245 24.67 24.38 18.24
CA ILE A 245 23.29 24.31 17.75
C ILE A 245 22.72 22.90 17.95
N LYS A 246 23.49 21.86 17.65
CA LYS A 246 23.04 20.48 17.82
C LYS A 246 22.85 20.11 19.28
N ARG A 247 23.72 20.58 20.17
CA ARG A 247 23.63 20.32 21.61
C ARG A 247 22.44 20.99 22.26
N GLU A 248 22.19 22.26 21.96
CA GLU A 248 21.14 23.06 22.61
C GLU A 248 19.74 22.85 22.02
N PHE A 249 19.64 22.64 20.70
CA PHE A 249 18.38 22.57 19.96
C PHE A 249 18.11 21.23 19.28
N GLY A 250 19.08 20.32 19.17
CA GLY A 250 18.97 19.10 18.38
C GLY A 250 18.93 19.32 16.88
N LEU A 251 19.08 20.55 16.40
CA LEU A 251 18.89 20.97 15.01
C LEU A 251 20.20 20.99 14.21
N SER A 252 20.07 20.91 12.87
CA SER A 252 21.19 21.28 11.98
C SER A 252 21.33 22.82 11.90
N LYS A 253 22.53 23.32 11.57
CA LYS A 253 22.76 24.75 11.41
C LYS A 253 21.82 25.41 10.39
N ASN A 254 21.47 24.72 9.31
CA ASN A 254 20.54 25.25 8.31
C ASN A 254 19.07 25.27 8.82
N ALA A 255 18.65 24.27 9.62
CA ALA A 255 17.34 24.26 10.26
C ALA A 255 17.22 25.41 11.28
N PHE A 256 18.22 25.56 12.16
CA PHE A 256 18.28 26.65 13.13
C PHE A 256 18.20 28.03 12.47
N LYS A 257 18.98 28.28 11.40
CA LYS A 257 18.91 29.55 10.65
C LYS A 257 17.52 29.81 10.06
N ARG A 258 16.84 28.78 9.53
CA ARG A 258 15.48 28.94 9.02
C ARG A 258 14.50 29.26 10.14
N ALA A 259 14.60 28.58 11.29
CA ALA A 259 13.77 28.80 12.46
C ALA A 259 13.94 30.23 13.00
N ILE A 260 15.18 30.71 13.19
CA ILE A 260 15.45 32.11 13.61
C ILE A 260 14.91 33.11 12.60
N GLY A 261 15.12 32.90 11.29
CA GLY A 261 14.58 33.74 10.23
C GLY A 261 13.05 33.82 10.24
N HIS A 262 12.37 32.71 10.57
CA HIS A 262 10.92 32.64 10.73
C HIS A 262 10.47 33.48 11.96
N LEU A 263 11.07 33.23 13.12
CA LEU A 263 10.78 34.00 14.37
C LEU A 263 11.03 35.48 14.23
N MET A 264 12.10 35.91 13.52
CA MET A 264 12.35 37.32 13.21
C MET A 264 11.24 37.92 12.32
N LYS A 265 10.77 37.17 11.31
CA LYS A 265 9.67 37.61 10.45
C LYS A 265 8.36 37.77 11.22
N GLU A 266 8.14 36.95 12.24
CA GLU A 266 6.99 37.05 13.15
C GLU A 266 7.16 38.12 14.22
N GLY A 267 8.34 38.76 14.30
CA GLY A 267 8.65 39.78 15.30
C GLY A 267 8.81 39.23 16.72
N LYS A 268 9.06 37.90 16.86
CA LYS A 268 9.24 37.23 18.16
C LYS A 268 10.66 37.28 18.69
N VAL A 269 11.65 37.41 17.80
CA VAL A 269 13.06 37.51 18.16
C VAL A 269 13.76 38.59 17.34
N GLU A 270 14.83 39.14 17.91
CA GLU A 270 15.78 40.04 17.22
C GLU A 270 17.22 39.61 17.44
N ILE A 271 18.09 39.89 16.47
CA ILE A 271 19.53 39.68 16.60
C ILE A 271 20.19 41.04 16.81
N ARG A 272 20.85 41.21 17.97
CA ARG A 272 21.60 42.39 18.32
C ARG A 272 22.90 42.01 19.05
N ASP A 273 23.98 42.70 18.79
CA ASP A 273 25.29 42.49 19.42
C ASP A 273 25.76 41.00 19.44
N ARG A 274 25.56 40.30 18.34
CA ARG A 274 25.85 38.86 18.18
C ARG A 274 25.12 37.94 19.18
N ARG A 275 23.92 38.35 19.61
CA ARG A 275 23.02 37.59 20.48
C ARG A 275 21.61 37.62 19.93
N ILE A 276 20.84 36.63 20.27
CA ILE A 276 19.42 36.53 19.93
C ILE A 276 18.62 36.87 21.18
N TYR A 277 17.67 37.79 21.04
CA TYR A 277 16.79 38.25 22.11
C TYR A 277 15.33 37.96 21.79
N LEU A 278 14.55 37.58 22.81
CA LEU A 278 13.09 37.62 22.67
C LEU A 278 12.62 39.07 22.62
N VAL A 279 11.69 39.34 21.71
CA VAL A 279 11.00 40.63 21.65
C VAL A 279 9.77 40.54 22.55
N ASN A 280 9.87 41.09 23.77
CA ASN A 280 8.69 41.26 24.63
C ASN A 280 7.80 42.35 24.03
N LYS A 281 6.55 42.02 23.71
CA LYS A 281 5.51 43.00 23.39
C LYS A 281 4.97 43.64 24.65
#